data_1c91b33940d313a27e9d54af02968177
#
_entry.id   1c91b33940d313a27e9d54af02968177
#
_cell.length_a   1.000
_cell.length_b   1.000
_cell.length_c   1.000
_cell.angle_alpha   90.00
_cell.angle_beta   90.00
_cell.angle_gamma   90.00
#
_symmetry.space_group_name_H-M   'P 1'
#
loop_
_entity.id
_entity.type
_entity.pdbx_description
1 polymer ?
#
loop_
_entity_poly.entity_id
_entity_poly.type
_entity_poly.pdbx_seq_one_letter_code
_entity_poly.pdbx_strand_id
1 'polypeptide(L)'
;MKRNPNTTNLTKDYIESKISQESIVSKYLNIPIEVVQDCIQKNHLITSVFRDDDTNGSMGIQYNAKGRLKVRDFGGYGFFEDVYGVVAYVLSLAYERTIETNNKQDFYFVLKHIAYTFSDIIDGKEVDPNLEPLIANALNKGKTKKQIIDLVTRSWNKQDKDIWANWGVDLKYLNTHFVYPIDQYYINRTVNSDPKYYYKAKDPCYAYVLGTNRQGVRLIKLYFPLRNRSTQLKFITNCNVLEGLPNLELDNYDYILITKSSKDRLSIGNHICNNPLYGGGKRLNIGVINLPSENYELKQIEYDWLVKKLADDGMILSLLDFDQTGRKGAKYLEETYGIPYLFITRGEFGLPNFECKDFADLHDKFNKNEINRFIEDTKKYVEIRFKNSEENSDAFGQSLLCNDFPFF
;
A
#
# COMPACT_ATOMS: atom_id res chain seq x y z
N MET A 1 -12.00 -19.96 56.40
CA MET A 1 -11.99 -19.32 55.09
C MET A 1 -13.02 -19.99 54.19
N LYS A 2 -14.18 -19.34 54.01
CA LYS A 2 -15.21 -19.87 53.10
C LYS A 2 -14.73 -19.65 51.66
N ARG A 3 -14.56 -20.73 50.88
CA ARG A 3 -14.31 -20.68 49.43
C ARG A 3 -15.51 -19.97 48.80
N ASN A 4 -15.22 -18.90 48.04
CA ASN A 4 -16.19 -18.22 47.22
C ASN A 4 -16.70 -19.19 46.15
N PRO A 5 -18.00 -19.49 46.02
CA PRO A 5 -18.49 -20.56 45.15
C PRO A 5 -18.55 -20.23 43.67
N ASN A 6 -18.05 -19.09 43.19
CA ASN A 6 -18.17 -18.64 41.82
C ASN A 6 -16.83 -18.43 41.08
N THR A 7 -15.88 -19.37 41.20
CA THR A 7 -14.87 -19.53 40.15
C THR A 7 -15.44 -20.45 39.08
N THR A 8 -16.40 -19.98 38.31
CA THR A 8 -16.65 -20.53 36.97
C THR A 8 -15.30 -20.57 36.25
N ASN A 9 -14.93 -21.74 35.72
CA ASN A 9 -13.72 -21.87 34.92
C ASN A 9 -13.79 -20.88 33.77
N LEU A 10 -13.11 -19.74 33.91
CA LEU A 10 -13.10 -18.69 32.91
C LEU A 10 -12.34 -19.20 31.68
N THR A 11 -13.09 -19.61 30.68
CA THR A 11 -12.57 -20.15 29.42
C THR A 11 -12.89 -19.23 28.27
N LYS A 12 -12.17 -19.41 27.16
CA LYS A 12 -12.45 -18.74 25.91
C LYS A 12 -13.91 -18.93 25.48
N ASP A 13 -14.38 -20.18 25.48
CA ASP A 13 -15.74 -20.53 25.03
C ASP A 13 -16.80 -19.88 25.93
N TYR A 14 -16.53 -19.76 27.24
CA TYR A 14 -17.41 -19.05 28.14
C TYR A 14 -17.51 -17.56 27.78
N ILE A 15 -16.39 -16.88 27.53
CA ILE A 15 -16.37 -15.48 27.09
C ILE A 15 -17.15 -15.31 25.78
N GLU A 16 -16.85 -16.12 24.77
CA GLU A 16 -17.48 -16.05 23.45
C GLU A 16 -18.97 -16.41 23.46
N SER A 17 -19.43 -17.17 24.46
CA SER A 17 -20.86 -17.44 24.67
C SER A 17 -21.65 -16.24 25.21
N LYS A 18 -20.97 -15.24 25.78
CA LYS A 18 -21.57 -14.06 26.44
C LYS A 18 -21.34 -12.76 25.66
N ILE A 19 -20.20 -12.62 25.02
CA ILE A 19 -19.73 -11.38 24.39
C ILE A 19 -19.27 -11.69 22.97
N SER A 20 -19.75 -10.90 22.00
CA SER A 20 -19.31 -11.04 20.63
C SER A 20 -17.85 -10.61 20.45
N GLN A 21 -17.17 -11.21 19.48
CA GLN A 21 -15.79 -10.87 19.18
C GLN A 21 -15.67 -9.42 18.71
N GLU A 22 -16.67 -8.90 17.99
CA GLU A 22 -16.76 -7.51 17.55
C GLU A 22 -16.82 -6.54 18.75
N SER A 23 -17.62 -6.87 19.77
CA SER A 23 -17.72 -6.03 20.97
C SER A 23 -16.38 -5.95 21.71
N ILE A 24 -15.65 -7.06 21.80
CA ILE A 24 -14.32 -7.07 22.41
C ILE A 24 -13.36 -6.19 21.60
N VAL A 25 -13.29 -6.37 20.28
CA VAL A 25 -12.40 -5.56 19.42
C VAL A 25 -12.79 -4.08 19.50
N SER A 26 -14.08 -3.75 19.38
CA SER A 26 -14.59 -2.39 19.51
C SER A 26 -14.11 -1.73 20.80
N LYS A 27 -14.28 -2.40 21.94
CA LYS A 27 -13.93 -1.87 23.27
C LYS A 27 -12.43 -1.66 23.43
N TYR A 28 -11.61 -2.66 23.07
CA TYR A 28 -10.15 -2.60 23.28
C TYR A 28 -9.41 -1.75 22.25
N LEU A 29 -9.94 -1.58 21.05
CA LEU A 29 -9.38 -0.67 20.05
C LEU A 29 -9.98 0.74 20.11
N ASN A 30 -10.96 0.96 20.99
CA ASN A 30 -11.70 2.21 21.11
C ASN A 30 -12.30 2.65 19.76
N ILE A 31 -12.90 1.71 19.04
CA ILE A 31 -13.56 1.90 17.75
C ILE A 31 -15.07 1.70 17.96
N PRO A 32 -15.95 2.58 17.45
CA PRO A 32 -17.39 2.36 17.53
C PRO A 32 -17.79 0.99 16.94
N ILE A 33 -18.71 0.29 17.60
CA ILE A 33 -19.11 -1.06 17.18
C ILE A 33 -19.67 -1.08 15.75
N GLU A 34 -20.36 -0.02 15.36
CA GLU A 34 -20.93 0.16 14.03
C GLU A 34 -19.84 0.22 12.96
N VAL A 35 -18.69 0.83 13.26
CA VAL A 35 -17.53 0.91 12.37
C VAL A 35 -16.87 -0.47 12.23
N VAL A 36 -16.77 -1.24 13.33
CA VAL A 36 -16.25 -2.61 13.28
C VAL A 36 -17.16 -3.50 12.43
N GLN A 37 -18.47 -3.41 12.62
CA GLN A 37 -19.46 -4.18 11.86
C GLN A 37 -19.46 -3.79 10.37
N ASP A 38 -19.39 -2.50 10.07
CA ASP A 38 -19.33 -1.99 8.70
C ASP A 38 -18.06 -2.46 7.97
N CYS A 39 -16.91 -2.42 8.65
CA CYS A 39 -15.65 -2.94 8.14
C CYS A 39 -15.75 -4.43 7.76
N ILE A 40 -16.41 -5.24 8.60
CA ILE A 40 -16.62 -6.67 8.33
C ILE A 40 -17.59 -6.88 7.16
N GLN A 41 -18.72 -6.18 7.15
CA GLN A 41 -19.78 -6.38 6.14
C GLN A 41 -19.36 -5.91 4.75
N LYS A 42 -18.72 -4.75 4.65
CA LYS A 42 -18.31 -4.14 3.38
C LYS A 42 -16.91 -4.52 2.94
N ASN A 43 -16.17 -5.25 3.77
CA ASN A 43 -14.77 -5.64 3.51
C ASN A 43 -13.88 -4.43 3.13
N HIS A 44 -14.06 -3.31 3.81
CA HIS A 44 -13.24 -2.12 3.59
C HIS A 44 -12.20 -1.92 4.70
N LEU A 45 -11.21 -1.09 4.44
CA LEU A 45 -10.18 -0.74 5.42
C LEU A 45 -10.56 0.55 6.16
N ILE A 46 -10.22 0.60 7.43
CA ILE A 46 -10.38 1.79 8.27
C ILE A 46 -9.02 2.35 8.69
N THR A 47 -9.01 3.57 9.21
CA THR A 47 -7.79 4.19 9.76
C THR A 47 -7.24 3.35 10.90
N SER A 48 -5.93 3.08 10.86
CA SER A 48 -5.25 2.29 11.88
C SER A 48 -5.21 3.03 13.23
N VAL A 49 -5.61 2.34 14.29
CA VAL A 49 -5.47 2.83 15.68
C VAL A 49 -4.06 2.64 16.22
N PHE A 50 -3.21 1.92 15.50
CA PHE A 50 -1.84 1.58 15.91
C PHE A 50 -0.80 2.59 15.40
N ARG A 51 -1.20 3.55 14.57
CA ARG A 51 -0.30 4.53 13.92
C ARG A 51 -0.92 5.93 13.90
N ASP A 52 -0.07 6.94 13.97
CA ASP A 52 -0.50 8.34 13.89
C ASP A 52 -0.59 8.90 12.46
N ASP A 53 -0.01 8.20 11.48
CA ASP A 53 0.17 8.65 10.09
C ASP A 53 -0.76 7.98 9.07
N ASP A 54 -1.71 7.17 9.52
CA ASP A 54 -2.65 6.50 8.63
C ASP A 54 -3.78 7.44 8.21
N THR A 55 -3.67 7.96 7.01
CA THR A 55 -4.66 8.91 6.45
C THR A 55 -5.64 8.27 5.47
N ASN A 56 -5.36 7.04 4.98
CA ASN A 56 -6.10 6.43 3.88
C ASN A 56 -6.78 5.11 4.25
N GLY A 57 -6.77 4.75 5.53
CA GLY A 57 -7.27 3.45 5.98
C GLY A 57 -6.36 2.28 5.55
N SER A 58 -5.79 1.61 6.53
CA SER A 58 -4.93 0.44 6.30
C SER A 58 -5.15 -0.68 7.29
N MET A 59 -6.15 -0.56 8.15
CA MET A 59 -6.51 -1.60 9.11
C MET A 59 -7.79 -2.30 8.68
N GLY A 60 -7.71 -3.64 8.53
CA GLY A 60 -8.85 -4.50 8.23
C GLY A 60 -9.27 -5.32 9.43
N ILE A 61 -10.58 -5.53 9.57
CA ILE A 61 -11.20 -6.38 10.58
C ILE A 61 -12.08 -7.38 9.86
N GLN A 62 -11.74 -8.68 9.92
CA GLN A 62 -12.43 -9.71 9.12
C GLN A 62 -12.46 -11.06 9.84
N TYR A 63 -13.54 -11.81 9.63
CA TYR A 63 -13.61 -13.20 10.04
C TYR A 63 -12.79 -14.10 9.12
N ASN A 64 -11.98 -14.97 9.71
CA ASN A 64 -11.36 -16.04 8.93
C ASN A 64 -12.33 -17.22 8.69
N ALA A 65 -11.93 -18.18 7.87
CA ALA A 65 -12.72 -19.36 7.56
C ALA A 65 -13.11 -20.24 8.78
N LYS A 66 -12.46 -20.03 9.94
CA LYS A 66 -12.76 -20.74 11.20
C LYS A 66 -13.67 -19.92 12.14
N GLY A 67 -14.28 -18.83 11.66
CA GLY A 67 -15.16 -17.97 12.46
C GLY A 67 -14.43 -17.18 13.55
N ARG A 68 -13.12 -16.93 13.39
CA ARG A 68 -12.34 -16.07 14.30
C ARG A 68 -12.12 -14.71 13.70
N LEU A 69 -12.50 -13.67 14.43
CA LEU A 69 -12.24 -12.30 14.04
C LEU A 69 -10.74 -12.00 14.09
N LYS A 70 -10.22 -11.44 13.03
CA LYS A 70 -8.83 -11.06 12.87
C LYS A 70 -8.74 -9.56 12.61
N VAL A 71 -7.76 -8.92 13.24
CA VAL A 71 -7.39 -7.51 13.01
C VAL A 71 -6.02 -7.50 12.34
N ARG A 72 -5.91 -6.79 11.23
CA ARG A 72 -4.66 -6.65 10.48
C ARG A 72 -4.40 -5.20 10.12
N ASP A 73 -3.23 -4.69 10.49
CA ASP A 73 -2.71 -3.41 9.96
C ASP A 73 -1.78 -3.69 8.79
N PHE A 74 -2.19 -3.31 7.58
CA PHE A 74 -1.43 -3.50 6.35
C PHE A 74 -0.34 -2.45 6.15
N GLY A 75 -0.44 -1.31 6.82
CA GLY A 75 0.52 -0.22 6.71
C GLY A 75 1.61 -0.22 7.80
N GLY A 76 1.49 -1.09 8.79
CA GLY A 76 2.43 -1.22 9.91
C GLY A 76 3.38 -2.40 9.77
N TYR A 77 4.07 -2.73 10.86
CA TYR A 77 5.00 -3.86 10.94
C TYR A 77 4.34 -5.24 10.96
N GLY A 78 3.20 -5.40 10.31
CA GLY A 78 2.56 -6.68 10.20
C GLY A 78 1.76 -7.06 11.43
N PHE A 79 1.15 -6.09 12.13
CA PHE A 79 0.17 -6.42 13.17
C PHE A 79 -0.92 -7.30 12.57
N PHE A 80 -1.01 -8.52 13.08
CA PHE A 80 -2.00 -9.48 12.62
C PHE A 80 -2.36 -10.42 13.76
N GLU A 81 -3.44 -10.11 14.46
CA GLU A 81 -3.85 -10.84 15.66
C GLU A 81 -5.32 -11.24 15.62
N ASP A 82 -5.68 -12.23 16.43
CA ASP A 82 -7.08 -12.46 16.76
C ASP A 82 -7.50 -11.59 17.94
N VAL A 83 -8.76 -11.71 18.32
CA VAL A 83 -9.36 -10.90 19.39
C VAL A 83 -8.54 -10.93 20.67
N TYR A 84 -8.05 -12.08 21.08
CA TYR A 84 -7.26 -12.25 22.30
C TYR A 84 -5.85 -11.67 22.18
N GLY A 85 -5.25 -11.79 20.99
CA GLY A 85 -3.97 -11.14 20.66
C GLY A 85 -4.09 -9.62 20.65
N VAL A 86 -5.21 -9.08 20.14
CA VAL A 86 -5.51 -7.63 20.25
C VAL A 86 -5.58 -7.19 21.70
N VAL A 87 -6.31 -7.92 22.55
CA VAL A 87 -6.39 -7.60 23.98
C VAL A 87 -5.03 -7.70 24.65
N ALA A 88 -4.28 -8.77 24.40
CA ALA A 88 -2.92 -8.94 24.94
C ALA A 88 -1.99 -7.79 24.55
N TYR A 89 -2.06 -7.33 23.30
CA TYR A 89 -1.31 -6.18 22.83
C TYR A 89 -1.66 -4.89 23.60
N VAL A 90 -2.94 -4.56 23.69
CA VAL A 90 -3.40 -3.35 24.41
C VAL A 90 -3.00 -3.41 25.90
N LEU A 91 -3.14 -4.58 26.53
CA LEU A 91 -2.74 -4.77 27.92
C LEU A 91 -1.21 -4.71 28.09
N SER A 92 -0.44 -5.18 27.11
CA SER A 92 1.02 -5.04 27.13
C SER A 92 1.44 -3.58 27.18
N LEU A 93 0.78 -2.73 26.38
CA LEU A 93 0.99 -1.28 26.41
C LEU A 93 0.55 -0.63 27.73
N ALA A 94 -0.62 -1.03 28.22
CA ALA A 94 -1.20 -0.46 29.45
C ALA A 94 -0.37 -0.77 30.69
N TYR A 95 0.13 -1.98 30.78
CA TYR A 95 0.89 -2.47 31.96
C TYR A 95 2.41 -2.46 31.74
N GLU A 96 2.89 -1.92 30.62
CA GLU A 96 4.31 -1.78 30.28
C GLU A 96 5.12 -3.11 30.43
N ARG A 97 4.47 -4.22 30.10
CA ARG A 97 5.07 -5.56 30.08
C ARG A 97 4.57 -6.39 28.91
N THR A 98 5.37 -7.34 28.45
CA THR A 98 4.94 -8.30 27.43
C THR A 98 3.88 -9.24 27.98
N ILE A 99 2.75 -9.35 27.29
CA ILE A 99 1.65 -10.29 27.57
C ILE A 99 1.43 -11.12 26.32
N GLU A 100 1.63 -12.43 26.43
CA GLU A 100 1.60 -13.36 25.29
C GLU A 100 0.45 -14.37 25.42
N THR A 101 -0.33 -14.53 24.36
CA THR A 101 -1.48 -15.44 24.35
C THR A 101 -1.08 -16.93 24.35
N ASN A 102 0.16 -17.25 24.01
CA ASN A 102 0.73 -18.61 24.10
C ASN A 102 1.20 -18.97 25.52
N ASN A 103 1.36 -17.96 26.40
CA ASN A 103 1.64 -18.18 27.81
C ASN A 103 0.32 -18.38 28.59
N LYS A 104 0.19 -19.48 29.28
CA LYS A 104 -1.04 -19.86 30.01
C LYS A 104 -1.47 -18.83 31.10
N GLN A 105 -0.50 -18.23 31.81
CA GLN A 105 -0.78 -17.27 32.85
C GLN A 105 -1.23 -15.92 32.26
N ASP A 106 -0.55 -15.48 31.20
CA ASP A 106 -0.89 -14.26 30.49
C ASP A 106 -2.23 -14.41 29.75
N PHE A 107 -2.49 -15.55 29.13
CA PHE A 107 -3.78 -15.81 28.50
C PHE A 107 -4.93 -15.79 29.51
N TYR A 108 -4.73 -16.39 30.70
CA TYR A 108 -5.70 -16.32 31.78
C TYR A 108 -5.89 -14.86 32.28
N PHE A 109 -4.83 -14.07 32.33
CA PHE A 109 -4.92 -12.63 32.63
C PHE A 109 -5.76 -11.89 31.58
N VAL A 110 -5.56 -12.15 30.30
CA VAL A 110 -6.37 -11.61 29.18
C VAL A 110 -7.86 -11.95 29.39
N LEU A 111 -8.19 -13.21 29.64
CA LEU A 111 -9.58 -13.63 29.86
C LEU A 111 -10.21 -12.93 31.09
N LYS A 112 -9.47 -12.82 32.19
CA LYS A 112 -9.92 -12.09 33.39
C LYS A 112 -10.18 -10.63 33.07
N HIS A 113 -9.31 -10.00 32.31
CA HIS A 113 -9.46 -8.59 31.97
C HIS A 113 -10.69 -8.36 31.09
N ILE A 114 -10.94 -9.24 30.11
CA ILE A 114 -12.17 -9.20 29.31
C ILE A 114 -13.40 -9.37 30.20
N ALA A 115 -13.41 -10.37 31.07
CA ALA A 115 -14.53 -10.60 31.99
C ALA A 115 -14.78 -9.40 32.94
N TYR A 116 -13.73 -8.74 33.38
CA TYR A 116 -13.83 -7.52 34.18
C TYR A 116 -14.35 -6.33 33.37
N THR A 117 -13.84 -6.16 32.12
CA THR A 117 -14.26 -5.09 31.20
C THR A 117 -15.75 -5.15 30.89
N PHE A 118 -16.29 -6.34 30.77
CA PHE A 118 -17.70 -6.63 30.48
C PHE A 118 -18.45 -7.20 31.70
N SER A 119 -18.10 -6.72 32.88
CA SER A 119 -18.67 -7.23 34.16
C SER A 119 -20.18 -6.99 34.27
N ASP A 120 -20.71 -5.98 33.60
CA ASP A 120 -22.14 -5.73 33.47
C ASP A 120 -22.88 -6.85 32.74
N ILE A 121 -22.26 -7.48 31.77
CA ILE A 121 -22.81 -8.60 30.98
C ILE A 121 -22.52 -9.95 31.67
N ILE A 122 -21.28 -10.15 32.16
CA ILE A 122 -20.84 -11.43 32.74
C ILE A 122 -21.33 -11.64 34.17
N ASP A 123 -21.17 -10.62 35.02
CA ASP A 123 -21.41 -10.70 36.47
C ASP A 123 -22.53 -9.77 36.96
N GLY A 124 -23.09 -8.92 36.06
CA GLY A 124 -24.11 -7.91 36.44
C GLY A 124 -23.58 -6.79 37.33
N LYS A 125 -22.28 -6.52 37.32
CA LYS A 125 -21.63 -5.44 38.05
C LYS A 125 -21.39 -4.22 37.14
N GLU A 126 -21.30 -3.05 37.78
CA GLU A 126 -20.93 -1.82 37.05
C GLU A 126 -19.51 -1.89 36.50
N VAL A 127 -19.32 -1.33 35.30
CA VAL A 127 -18.01 -1.23 34.63
C VAL A 127 -17.13 -0.22 35.36
N ASP A 128 -15.83 -0.50 35.51
CA ASP A 128 -14.87 0.45 36.06
C ASP A 128 -14.76 1.70 35.17
N PRO A 129 -15.10 2.89 35.64
CA PRO A 129 -15.07 4.12 34.86
C PRO A 129 -13.65 4.51 34.41
N ASN A 130 -12.59 3.96 35.02
CA ASN A 130 -11.20 4.25 34.63
C ASN A 130 -10.70 3.38 33.50
N LEU A 131 -11.44 2.37 33.07
CA LEU A 131 -10.99 1.40 32.09
C LEU A 131 -10.88 2.00 30.67
N GLU A 132 -11.86 2.80 30.24
CA GLU A 132 -11.82 3.47 28.94
C GLU A 132 -10.64 4.44 28.80
N PRO A 133 -10.40 5.33 29.78
CA PRO A 133 -9.20 6.15 29.78
C PRO A 133 -7.90 5.35 29.76
N LEU A 134 -7.83 4.23 30.46
CA LEU A 134 -6.65 3.35 30.48
C LEU A 134 -6.37 2.78 29.07
N ILE A 135 -7.40 2.23 28.40
CA ILE A 135 -7.28 1.67 27.05
C ILE A 135 -6.89 2.76 26.04
N ALA A 136 -7.58 3.90 26.05
CA ALA A 136 -7.31 5.01 25.15
C ALA A 136 -5.87 5.55 25.33
N ASN A 137 -5.42 5.71 26.56
CA ASN A 137 -4.06 6.15 26.87
C ASN A 137 -3.02 5.10 26.45
N ALA A 138 -3.29 3.81 26.62
CA ALA A 138 -2.41 2.74 26.18
C ALA A 138 -2.25 2.75 24.67
N LEU A 139 -3.33 2.82 23.91
CA LEU A 139 -3.30 2.90 22.46
C LEU A 139 -2.53 4.14 21.97
N ASN A 140 -2.78 5.31 22.56
CA ASN A 140 -2.05 6.54 22.21
C ASN A 140 -0.55 6.44 22.51
N LYS A 141 -0.16 5.81 23.62
CA LYS A 141 1.26 5.54 23.92
C LYS A 141 1.90 4.53 22.96
N GLY A 142 1.13 3.55 22.53
CA GLY A 142 1.58 2.47 21.66
C GLY A 142 1.63 2.85 20.17
N LYS A 143 1.02 3.98 19.78
CA LYS A 143 1.09 4.44 18.39
C LYS A 143 2.53 4.59 17.93
N THR A 144 2.86 3.89 16.88
CA THR A 144 4.20 3.98 16.31
C THR A 144 4.42 5.39 15.74
N LYS A 145 5.43 6.06 16.27
CA LYS A 145 5.90 7.32 15.67
C LYS A 145 6.42 7.00 14.27
N LYS A 146 6.25 7.98 13.36
CA LYS A 146 6.78 7.89 12.00
C LYS A 146 8.22 7.45 12.03
N GLN A 147 8.53 6.36 11.32
CA GLN A 147 9.84 5.76 11.38
C GLN A 147 10.87 6.56 10.60
N ILE A 148 12.03 6.70 11.18
CA ILE A 148 13.21 7.21 10.50
C ILE A 148 13.99 6.01 9.97
N ILE A 149 14.20 5.98 8.65
CA ILE A 149 15.02 4.97 7.98
C ILE A 149 16.36 5.61 7.63
N ASP A 150 17.42 5.13 8.23
CA ASP A 150 18.78 5.53 7.90
C ASP A 150 19.44 4.50 6.99
N LEU A 151 20.16 4.98 5.98
CA LEU A 151 20.74 4.14 4.93
C LEU A 151 22.25 4.25 4.91
N VAL A 152 22.91 3.11 4.70
CA VAL A 152 24.29 3.00 4.22
C VAL A 152 24.22 2.38 2.82
N THR A 153 24.61 3.15 1.81
CA THR A 153 24.63 2.69 0.42
C THR A 153 25.94 1.98 0.11
N ARG A 154 25.93 1.15 -0.92
CA ARG A 154 27.11 0.53 -1.51
C ARG A 154 27.23 0.86 -3.00
N SER A 155 28.30 0.48 -3.61
CA SER A 155 28.44 0.55 -5.07
C SER A 155 27.59 -0.50 -5.75
N TRP A 156 27.10 -0.18 -6.96
CA TRP A 156 26.43 -1.11 -7.84
C TRP A 156 27.35 -2.27 -8.23
N ASN A 157 26.85 -3.49 -8.17
CA ASN A 157 27.58 -4.68 -8.60
C ASN A 157 26.94 -5.31 -9.87
N LYS A 158 27.53 -6.42 -10.33
CA LYS A 158 27.02 -7.12 -11.54
C LYS A 158 25.60 -7.65 -11.34
N GLN A 159 25.32 -8.23 -10.19
CA GLN A 159 23.97 -8.77 -9.89
C GLN A 159 22.90 -7.68 -9.94
N ASP A 160 23.21 -6.49 -9.41
CA ASP A 160 22.28 -5.38 -9.46
C ASP A 160 21.96 -4.97 -10.92
N LYS A 161 23.01 -4.91 -11.77
CA LYS A 161 22.85 -4.64 -13.19
C LYS A 161 21.94 -5.66 -13.85
N ASP A 162 22.18 -6.94 -13.60
CA ASP A 162 21.42 -8.04 -14.19
C ASP A 162 19.94 -7.97 -13.76
N ILE A 163 19.67 -7.71 -12.47
CA ILE A 163 18.30 -7.57 -11.93
C ILE A 163 17.55 -6.42 -12.62
N TRP A 164 18.15 -5.25 -12.72
CA TRP A 164 17.49 -4.08 -13.28
C TRP A 164 17.41 -4.13 -14.83
N ALA A 165 18.41 -4.74 -15.46
CA ALA A 165 18.39 -4.95 -16.92
C ALA A 165 17.21 -5.84 -17.38
N ASN A 166 16.81 -6.83 -16.56
CA ASN A 166 15.63 -7.66 -16.85
C ASN A 166 14.34 -6.82 -16.95
N TRP A 167 14.30 -5.65 -16.31
CA TRP A 167 13.18 -4.71 -16.41
C TRP A 167 13.45 -3.52 -17.35
N GLY A 168 14.49 -3.62 -18.15
CA GLY A 168 14.87 -2.58 -19.09
C GLY A 168 15.38 -1.29 -18.46
N VAL A 169 15.93 -1.33 -17.25
CA VAL A 169 16.40 -0.14 -16.52
C VAL A 169 17.91 -0.14 -16.37
N ASP A 170 18.58 0.91 -16.84
CA ASP A 170 20.01 1.09 -16.66
C ASP A 170 20.38 1.82 -15.37
N LEU A 171 21.64 1.66 -14.93
CA LEU A 171 22.10 2.23 -13.66
C LEU A 171 22.15 3.77 -13.67
N LYS A 172 22.36 4.38 -14.83
CA LYS A 172 22.38 5.85 -14.95
C LYS A 172 20.99 6.39 -14.65
N TYR A 173 19.97 5.75 -15.22
CA TYR A 173 18.58 6.12 -14.97
C TYR A 173 18.19 5.93 -13.50
N LEU A 174 18.59 4.81 -12.86
CA LEU A 174 18.36 4.58 -11.43
C LEU A 174 18.95 5.69 -10.55
N ASN A 175 20.20 6.08 -10.81
CA ASN A 175 20.87 7.12 -10.03
C ASN A 175 20.18 8.49 -10.18
N THR A 176 19.74 8.86 -11.39
CA THR A 176 19.00 10.11 -11.63
C THR A 176 17.61 10.10 -11.03
N HIS A 177 17.08 8.89 -10.70
CA HIS A 177 15.78 8.70 -10.05
C HIS A 177 15.89 8.34 -8.57
N PHE A 178 17.04 8.66 -7.95
CA PHE A 178 17.30 8.50 -6.52
C PHE A 178 17.10 7.07 -6.01
N VAL A 179 17.50 6.08 -6.83
CA VAL A 179 17.51 4.67 -6.45
C VAL A 179 18.93 4.24 -6.11
N TYR A 180 19.12 3.61 -4.96
CA TYR A 180 20.44 3.25 -4.47
C TYR A 180 20.49 1.81 -3.95
N PRO A 181 21.56 1.05 -4.23
CA PRO A 181 21.79 -0.26 -3.62
C PRO A 181 22.24 -0.10 -2.16
N ILE A 182 21.67 -0.91 -1.28
CA ILE A 182 21.83 -0.76 0.16
C ILE A 182 22.81 -1.79 0.70
N ASP A 183 23.79 -1.31 1.50
CA ASP A 183 24.65 -2.15 2.32
C ASP A 183 24.02 -2.45 3.67
N GLN A 184 23.52 -1.41 4.34
CA GLN A 184 22.86 -1.53 5.63
C GLN A 184 21.67 -0.56 5.72
N TYR A 185 20.65 -0.90 6.49
CA TYR A 185 19.66 0.07 6.92
C TYR A 185 19.35 -0.07 8.42
N TYR A 186 18.92 1.02 9.00
CA TYR A 186 18.51 1.14 10.39
C TYR A 186 17.10 1.71 10.46
N ILE A 187 16.40 1.38 11.52
CA ILE A 187 15.11 1.99 11.85
C ILE A 187 15.26 2.66 13.20
N ASN A 188 14.94 3.96 13.26
CA ASN A 188 15.07 4.79 14.45
C ASN A 188 16.45 4.65 15.11
N ARG A 189 17.50 4.85 14.29
CA ARG A 189 18.88 4.62 14.69
C ARG A 189 19.27 5.44 15.92
N THR A 190 19.83 4.79 16.91
CA THR A 190 20.53 5.39 18.05
C THR A 190 22.02 5.09 17.95
N VAL A 191 22.85 5.71 18.81
CA VAL A 191 24.33 5.63 18.75
C VAL A 191 24.87 4.20 18.70
N ASN A 192 24.20 3.25 19.36
CA ASN A 192 24.65 1.85 19.47
C ASN A 192 23.66 0.85 18.86
N SER A 193 22.76 1.30 17.96
CA SER A 193 21.79 0.36 17.37
C SER A 193 22.43 -0.47 16.26
N ASP A 194 22.13 -1.76 16.26
CA ASP A 194 22.49 -2.66 15.17
C ASP A 194 21.64 -2.39 13.92
N PRO A 195 22.22 -2.57 12.73
CA PRO A 195 21.45 -2.53 11.50
C PRO A 195 20.34 -3.58 11.50
N LYS A 196 19.19 -3.21 10.95
CA LYS A 196 18.11 -4.16 10.69
C LYS A 196 18.38 -5.04 9.47
N TYR A 197 19.36 -4.69 8.69
CA TYR A 197 19.77 -5.40 7.49
C TYR A 197 21.24 -5.20 7.18
N TYR A 198 21.87 -6.27 6.71
CA TYR A 198 23.17 -6.27 6.03
C TYR A 198 23.00 -6.84 4.63
N TYR A 199 23.73 -6.28 3.65
CA TYR A 199 23.70 -6.78 2.27
C TYR A 199 24.01 -8.28 2.19
N LYS A 200 23.19 -8.96 1.40
CA LYS A 200 23.36 -10.37 1.04
C LYS A 200 23.02 -10.53 -0.45
N ALA A 201 23.88 -11.23 -1.20
CA ALA A 201 23.61 -11.46 -2.64
C ALA A 201 22.28 -12.17 -2.90
N LYS A 202 21.85 -13.10 -2.02
CA LYS A 202 20.55 -13.79 -2.13
C LYS A 202 19.35 -12.96 -1.68
N ASP A 203 19.57 -11.78 -1.09
CA ASP A 203 18.52 -10.88 -0.58
C ASP A 203 18.93 -9.41 -0.80
N PRO A 204 19.16 -8.96 -2.06
CA PRO A 204 19.56 -7.58 -2.35
C PRO A 204 18.43 -6.61 -1.97
N CYS A 205 18.83 -5.42 -1.51
CA CYS A 205 17.92 -4.35 -1.13
C CYS A 205 18.27 -3.07 -1.89
N TYR A 206 17.23 -2.39 -2.38
CA TYR A 206 17.34 -1.07 -3.01
C TYR A 206 16.47 -0.06 -2.26
N ALA A 207 16.96 1.17 -2.12
CA ALA A 207 16.19 2.27 -1.56
C ALA A 207 15.73 3.21 -2.66
N TYR A 208 14.45 3.52 -2.68
CA TYR A 208 13.87 4.66 -3.38
C TYR A 208 13.82 5.84 -2.41
N VAL A 209 14.55 6.91 -2.71
CA VAL A 209 14.48 8.16 -1.95
C VAL A 209 13.44 9.05 -2.61
N LEU A 210 12.29 9.21 -1.96
CA LEU A 210 11.10 9.82 -2.54
C LEU A 210 11.00 11.32 -2.25
N GLY A 211 11.95 11.87 -1.51
CA GLY A 211 12.00 13.27 -1.11
C GLY A 211 12.25 13.44 0.38
N THR A 212 11.87 14.61 0.89
CA THR A 212 12.01 14.97 2.30
C THR A 212 10.71 15.64 2.76
N ASN A 213 10.22 15.29 3.93
CA ASN A 213 9.04 15.95 4.49
C ASN A 213 9.37 17.33 5.08
N ARG A 214 8.33 18.06 5.53
CA ARG A 214 8.48 19.39 6.12
C ARG A 214 9.34 19.43 7.39
N GLN A 215 9.56 18.30 8.06
CA GLN A 215 10.40 18.15 9.26
C GLN A 215 11.84 17.73 8.93
N GLY A 216 12.23 17.69 7.66
CA GLY A 216 13.57 17.29 7.23
C GLY A 216 13.79 15.77 7.22
N VAL A 217 12.78 14.95 7.47
CA VAL A 217 12.91 13.49 7.45
C VAL A 217 12.83 12.99 6.00
N ARG A 218 13.80 12.18 5.60
CA ARG A 218 13.82 11.54 4.27
C ARG A 218 12.67 10.54 4.15
N LEU A 219 11.95 10.62 3.04
CA LEU A 219 10.91 9.70 2.65
C LEU A 219 11.55 8.56 1.86
N ILE A 220 11.49 7.35 2.41
CA ILE A 220 12.23 6.19 1.89
C ILE A 220 11.30 4.99 1.75
N LYS A 221 11.45 4.30 0.64
CA LYS A 221 10.88 2.97 0.41
C LYS A 221 12.00 2.00 0.07
N LEU A 222 12.14 0.95 0.87
CA LEU A 222 13.07 -0.16 0.62
C LEU A 222 12.38 -1.24 -0.19
N TYR A 223 13.10 -1.79 -1.16
CA TYR A 223 12.61 -2.84 -2.03
C TYR A 223 13.55 -4.04 -2.05
N PHE A 224 12.99 -5.23 -1.87
CA PHE A 224 13.68 -6.50 -1.87
C PHE A 224 13.17 -7.36 -3.03
N PRO A 225 13.78 -7.29 -4.23
CA PRO A 225 13.24 -7.91 -5.45
C PRO A 225 13.10 -9.42 -5.38
N LEU A 226 14.04 -10.10 -4.70
CA LEU A 226 14.12 -11.56 -4.66
C LEU A 226 13.30 -12.19 -3.51
N ARG A 227 12.69 -11.38 -2.63
CA ARG A 227 11.85 -11.91 -1.54
C ARG A 227 10.52 -12.44 -2.04
N ASN A 228 10.10 -13.56 -1.47
CA ASN A 228 8.76 -14.09 -1.69
C ASN A 228 7.74 -13.31 -0.85
N ARG A 229 6.75 -12.67 -1.52
CA ARG A 229 5.71 -11.85 -0.88
C ARG A 229 4.84 -12.63 0.12
N SER A 230 4.69 -13.93 -0.05
CA SER A 230 3.87 -14.76 0.85
C SER A 230 4.53 -15.04 2.20
N THR A 231 5.86 -14.95 2.28
CA THR A 231 6.64 -15.31 3.48
C THR A 231 7.49 -14.18 4.04
N GLN A 232 7.73 -13.12 3.26
CA GLN A 232 8.64 -12.04 3.62
C GLN A 232 8.12 -10.68 3.17
N LEU A 233 8.45 -9.62 3.93
CA LEU A 233 8.17 -8.24 3.50
C LEU A 233 9.04 -7.89 2.29
N LYS A 234 8.40 -7.61 1.17
CA LYS A 234 9.05 -7.18 -0.07
C LYS A 234 9.33 -5.68 -0.08
N PHE A 235 8.58 -4.91 0.70
CA PHE A 235 8.73 -3.47 0.86
C PHE A 235 8.75 -3.07 2.33
N ILE A 236 9.54 -2.06 2.66
CA ILE A 236 9.53 -1.36 3.95
C ILE A 236 9.55 0.14 3.62
N THR A 237 8.64 0.91 4.18
CA THR A 237 8.56 2.36 3.89
C THR A 237 8.21 3.16 5.14
N ASN A 238 8.66 4.40 5.20
CA ASN A 238 8.27 5.36 6.22
C ASN A 238 7.32 6.46 5.68
N CYS A 239 6.73 6.26 4.51
CA CYS A 239 5.84 7.23 3.90
C CYS A 239 4.78 6.57 3.01
N ASN A 240 3.71 7.32 2.76
CA ASN A 240 2.63 6.94 1.85
C ASN A 240 2.33 8.15 0.94
N VAL A 241 3.18 8.35 -0.06
CA VAL A 241 3.13 9.50 -0.98
C VAL A 241 3.26 9.02 -2.42
N LEU A 242 2.76 9.81 -3.38
CA LEU A 242 3.03 9.56 -4.78
C LEU A 242 4.54 9.51 -5.03
N GLU A 243 4.99 8.51 -5.78
CA GLU A 243 6.39 8.30 -6.05
C GLU A 243 6.77 8.87 -7.43
N GLY A 244 7.95 9.46 -7.54
CA GLY A 244 8.44 10.06 -8.77
C GLY A 244 8.17 11.57 -8.89
N LEU A 245 7.45 12.19 -7.95
CA LEU A 245 7.20 13.64 -7.98
C LEU A 245 8.48 14.49 -8.08
N PRO A 246 9.59 14.18 -7.37
CA PRO A 246 10.84 14.93 -7.52
C PRO A 246 11.43 14.91 -8.94
N ASN A 247 11.02 13.94 -9.77
CA ASN A 247 11.48 13.82 -11.15
C ASN A 247 10.59 14.55 -12.16
N LEU A 248 9.45 15.12 -11.73
CA LEU A 248 8.61 15.99 -12.54
C LEU A 248 9.11 17.45 -12.47
N GLU A 249 10.27 17.70 -13.08
CA GLU A 249 10.95 19.01 -13.02
C GLU A 249 10.34 20.06 -13.95
N LEU A 250 9.67 19.63 -15.02
CA LEU A 250 9.05 20.52 -15.99
C LEU A 250 7.64 20.92 -15.55
N ASP A 251 7.13 22.02 -16.12
CA ASP A 251 5.75 22.50 -15.94
C ASP A 251 4.95 22.47 -17.26
N ASN A 252 5.34 21.61 -18.21
CA ASN A 252 4.75 21.54 -19.56
C ASN A 252 4.81 20.12 -20.10
N TYR A 253 4.34 19.13 -19.33
CA TYR A 253 4.26 17.76 -19.79
C TYR A 253 3.12 17.59 -20.80
N ASP A 254 3.42 16.99 -21.96
CA ASP A 254 2.40 16.54 -22.90
C ASP A 254 1.61 15.37 -22.33
N TYR A 255 2.27 14.48 -21.55
CA TYR A 255 1.63 13.39 -20.82
C TYR A 255 2.25 13.16 -19.46
N ILE A 256 1.40 12.83 -18.46
CA ILE A 256 1.84 12.27 -17.19
C ILE A 256 1.21 10.88 -17.03
N LEU A 257 2.04 9.84 -16.94
CA LEU A 257 1.62 8.47 -16.75
C LEU A 257 1.60 8.12 -15.26
N ILE A 258 0.46 7.65 -14.77
CA ILE A 258 0.32 7.09 -13.43
C ILE A 258 0.42 5.57 -13.53
N THR A 259 1.44 4.98 -12.91
CA THR A 259 1.64 3.53 -12.84
C THR A 259 1.38 3.01 -11.43
N LYS A 260 1.40 1.69 -11.25
CA LYS A 260 1.15 1.08 -9.95
C LYS A 260 2.40 0.87 -9.11
N SER A 261 3.56 0.67 -9.72
CA SER A 261 4.77 0.31 -8.98
C SER A 261 5.97 1.17 -9.37
N SER A 262 6.91 1.33 -8.42
CA SER A 262 8.19 1.97 -8.70
C SER A 262 8.98 1.23 -9.80
N LYS A 263 8.83 -0.09 -9.90
CA LYS A 263 9.46 -0.92 -10.94
C LYS A 263 8.95 -0.50 -12.32
N ASP A 264 7.62 -0.40 -12.50
CA ASP A 264 7.02 0.00 -13.77
C ASP A 264 7.34 1.44 -14.12
N ARG A 265 7.24 2.36 -13.15
CA ARG A 265 7.63 3.76 -13.33
C ARG A 265 9.03 3.88 -13.89
N LEU A 266 9.99 3.16 -13.32
CA LEU A 266 11.39 3.20 -13.74
C LEU A 266 11.58 2.53 -15.09
N SER A 267 10.92 1.40 -15.35
CA SER A 267 10.98 0.68 -16.62
C SER A 267 10.44 1.53 -17.78
N ILE A 268 9.23 2.06 -17.65
CA ILE A 268 8.59 2.93 -18.64
C ILE A 268 9.43 4.20 -18.85
N GLY A 269 9.80 4.88 -17.78
CA GLY A 269 10.53 6.13 -17.86
C GLY A 269 11.90 5.96 -18.51
N ASN A 270 12.65 4.89 -18.17
CA ASN A 270 13.92 4.57 -18.83
C ASN A 270 13.72 4.24 -20.31
N HIS A 271 12.67 3.50 -20.65
CA HIS A 271 12.35 3.17 -22.03
C HIS A 271 12.08 4.44 -22.85
N ILE A 272 11.22 5.35 -22.37
CA ILE A 272 10.88 6.62 -23.02
C ILE A 272 12.12 7.54 -23.12
N CYS A 273 12.97 7.56 -22.11
CA CYS A 273 14.21 8.34 -22.11
C CYS A 273 15.15 7.91 -23.24
N ASN A 274 15.31 6.60 -23.43
CA ASN A 274 16.18 6.02 -24.45
C ASN A 274 15.52 5.93 -25.85
N ASN A 275 14.19 6.03 -25.91
CA ASN A 275 13.41 5.95 -27.16
C ASN A 275 12.35 7.07 -27.15
N PRO A 276 12.76 8.32 -27.42
CA PRO A 276 11.84 9.46 -27.35
C PRO A 276 10.66 9.29 -28.30
N LEU A 277 9.48 9.62 -27.82
CA LEU A 277 8.26 9.67 -28.61
C LEU A 277 8.09 11.06 -29.23
N TYR A 278 7.50 11.12 -30.41
CA TYR A 278 7.25 12.35 -31.17
C TYR A 278 5.76 12.49 -31.50
N GLY A 279 5.23 13.70 -31.40
CA GLY A 279 3.89 14.08 -31.80
C GLY A 279 3.94 15.39 -32.56
N GLY A 280 3.28 15.46 -33.74
CA GLY A 280 3.30 16.66 -34.58
C GLY A 280 4.71 17.14 -34.99
N GLY A 281 5.71 16.25 -35.09
CA GLY A 281 7.11 16.60 -35.37
C GLY A 281 7.91 17.08 -34.15
N LYS A 282 7.30 17.23 -32.99
CA LYS A 282 7.92 17.66 -31.73
C LYS A 282 8.16 16.46 -30.81
N ARG A 283 9.30 16.43 -30.10
CA ARG A 283 9.53 15.47 -29.02
C ARG A 283 8.53 15.71 -27.91
N LEU A 284 7.86 14.64 -27.45
CA LEU A 284 6.92 14.68 -26.35
C LEU A 284 7.63 14.68 -25.00
N ASN A 285 7.18 15.53 -24.11
CA ASN A 285 7.58 15.54 -22.71
C ASN A 285 6.65 14.65 -21.92
N ILE A 286 7.15 13.49 -21.45
CA ILE A 286 6.36 12.50 -20.73
C ILE A 286 6.92 12.31 -19.34
N GLY A 287 6.11 12.61 -18.33
CA GLY A 287 6.38 12.34 -16.93
C GLY A 287 5.83 10.97 -16.52
N VAL A 288 6.50 10.27 -15.62
CA VAL A 288 6.01 8.98 -15.09
C VAL A 288 6.08 8.97 -13.57
N ILE A 289 4.95 8.73 -12.94
CA ILE A 289 4.82 8.59 -11.48
C ILE A 289 4.16 7.25 -11.14
N ASN A 290 4.17 6.86 -9.87
CA ASN A 290 3.41 5.71 -9.44
C ASN A 290 2.68 5.93 -8.11
N LEU A 291 1.59 5.18 -7.95
CA LEU A 291 0.86 5.09 -6.69
C LEU A 291 1.72 4.34 -5.64
N PRO A 292 1.70 4.75 -4.36
CA PRO A 292 2.52 4.13 -3.32
C PRO A 292 2.08 2.71 -2.96
N SER A 293 0.81 2.37 -3.17
CA SER A 293 0.24 1.04 -2.87
C SER A 293 -0.98 0.74 -3.72
N GLU A 294 -1.43 -0.52 -3.68
CA GLU A 294 -2.60 -1.02 -4.45
C GLU A 294 -3.92 -0.34 -4.07
N ASN A 295 -4.04 0.09 -2.84
CA ASN A 295 -5.26 0.71 -2.29
C ASN A 295 -5.10 2.23 -2.08
N TYR A 296 -4.14 2.84 -2.76
CA TYR A 296 -3.95 4.27 -2.65
C TYR A 296 -4.99 5.00 -3.50
N GLU A 297 -5.76 5.85 -2.86
CA GLU A 297 -6.67 6.77 -3.53
C GLU A 297 -5.94 8.09 -3.78
N LEU A 298 -5.86 8.50 -5.04
CA LEU A 298 -5.30 9.78 -5.44
C LEU A 298 -6.11 10.90 -4.78
N LYS A 299 -5.43 11.83 -4.11
CA LYS A 299 -6.10 12.95 -3.43
C LYS A 299 -6.34 14.11 -4.41
N GLN A 300 -7.41 14.86 -4.20
CA GLN A 300 -7.71 16.03 -5.04
C GLN A 300 -6.53 17.00 -5.14
N ILE A 301 -5.86 17.30 -4.02
CA ILE A 301 -4.70 18.20 -4.00
C ILE A 301 -3.51 17.67 -4.84
N GLU A 302 -3.34 16.34 -4.89
CA GLU A 302 -2.31 15.70 -5.70
C GLU A 302 -2.68 15.75 -7.18
N TYR A 303 -3.94 15.48 -7.51
CA TYR A 303 -4.48 15.63 -8.86
C TYR A 303 -4.32 17.07 -9.37
N ASP A 304 -4.75 18.05 -8.59
CA ASP A 304 -4.64 19.48 -8.95
C ASP A 304 -3.19 19.91 -9.17
N TRP A 305 -2.26 19.32 -8.40
CA TRP A 305 -0.83 19.56 -8.58
C TRP A 305 -0.30 18.94 -9.88
N LEU A 306 -0.74 17.74 -10.22
CA LEU A 306 -0.36 17.07 -11.48
C LEU A 306 -0.92 17.83 -12.70
N VAL A 307 -2.16 18.30 -12.63
CA VAL A 307 -2.77 19.09 -13.69
C VAL A 307 -1.96 20.38 -13.96
N LYS A 308 -1.46 21.04 -12.92
CA LYS A 308 -0.60 22.23 -13.08
C LYS A 308 0.75 21.96 -13.75
N LYS A 309 1.15 20.70 -13.83
CA LYS A 309 2.37 20.27 -14.50
C LYS A 309 2.19 20.00 -16.00
N LEU A 310 0.95 19.95 -16.48
CA LEU A 310 0.65 19.68 -17.87
C LEU A 310 0.87 20.92 -18.77
N ALA A 311 1.17 20.67 -20.02
CA ALA A 311 1.01 21.67 -21.09
C ALA A 311 -0.49 21.94 -21.33
N ASP A 312 -0.82 23.00 -22.08
CA ASP A 312 -2.23 23.40 -22.32
C ASP A 312 -3.08 22.25 -22.88
N ASP A 313 -2.52 21.44 -23.79
CA ASP A 313 -3.17 20.26 -24.37
C ASP A 313 -2.68 18.95 -23.71
N GLY A 314 -2.05 19.04 -22.55
CA GLY A 314 -1.45 17.91 -21.87
C GLY A 314 -2.47 17.04 -21.14
N MET A 315 -2.11 15.78 -20.88
CA MET A 315 -3.04 14.80 -20.34
C MET A 315 -2.40 13.89 -19.28
N ILE A 316 -3.20 13.53 -18.26
CA ILE A 316 -2.85 12.47 -17.34
C ILE A 316 -3.45 11.16 -17.83
N LEU A 317 -2.67 10.08 -17.84
CA LEU A 317 -3.09 8.74 -18.22
C LEU A 317 -2.74 7.74 -17.12
N SER A 318 -3.52 6.70 -16.96
CA SER A 318 -3.17 5.60 -16.05
C SER A 318 -2.77 4.33 -16.80
N LEU A 319 -1.68 3.70 -16.38
CA LEU A 319 -1.21 2.40 -16.85
C LEU A 319 -0.89 1.55 -15.62
N LEU A 320 -1.93 0.92 -15.09
CA LEU A 320 -1.84 0.08 -13.90
C LEU A 320 -1.64 -1.39 -14.28
N ASP A 321 -1.55 -2.28 -13.29
CA ASP A 321 -1.41 -3.73 -13.52
C ASP A 321 -2.59 -4.28 -14.35
N PHE A 322 -2.34 -5.31 -15.16
CA PHE A 322 -3.34 -5.92 -16.04
C PHE A 322 -4.24 -6.93 -15.33
N ASP A 323 -4.16 -7.00 -14.02
CA ASP A 323 -5.00 -7.84 -13.18
C ASP A 323 -6.31 -7.12 -12.74
N GLN A 324 -7.18 -7.85 -12.06
CA GLN A 324 -8.47 -7.33 -11.60
C GLN A 324 -8.33 -6.11 -10.67
N THR A 325 -7.29 -6.07 -9.84
CA THR A 325 -7.04 -4.97 -8.90
C THR A 325 -6.60 -3.71 -9.64
N GLY A 326 -5.71 -3.85 -10.61
CA GLY A 326 -5.28 -2.74 -11.46
C GLY A 326 -6.43 -2.16 -12.28
N ARG A 327 -7.32 -3.01 -12.84
CA ARG A 327 -8.52 -2.56 -13.56
C ARG A 327 -9.48 -1.78 -12.68
N LYS A 328 -9.70 -2.20 -11.42
CA LYS A 328 -10.52 -1.46 -10.45
C LYS A 328 -9.92 -0.09 -10.13
N GLY A 329 -8.60 -0.04 -9.91
CA GLY A 329 -7.90 1.22 -9.67
C GLY A 329 -7.96 2.17 -10.86
N ALA A 330 -7.78 1.66 -12.07
CA ALA A 330 -7.88 2.44 -13.30
C ALA A 330 -9.29 3.02 -13.51
N LYS A 331 -10.33 2.20 -13.30
CA LYS A 331 -11.72 2.64 -13.36
C LYS A 331 -12.04 3.72 -12.31
N TYR A 332 -11.54 3.58 -11.09
CA TYR A 332 -11.65 4.60 -10.06
C TYR A 332 -11.03 5.94 -10.50
N LEU A 333 -9.83 5.92 -11.09
CA LEU A 333 -9.18 7.15 -11.59
C LEU A 333 -9.98 7.79 -12.73
N GLU A 334 -10.56 7.00 -13.61
CA GLU A 334 -11.41 7.50 -14.70
C GLU A 334 -12.72 8.09 -14.17
N GLU A 335 -13.43 7.38 -13.29
CA GLU A 335 -14.71 7.82 -12.74
C GLU A 335 -14.59 9.06 -11.84
N THR A 336 -13.45 9.17 -11.09
CA THR A 336 -13.27 10.25 -10.11
C THR A 336 -12.63 11.48 -10.70
N TYR A 337 -11.66 11.33 -11.62
CA TYR A 337 -10.82 12.41 -12.13
C TYR A 337 -10.86 12.55 -13.65
N GLY A 338 -11.61 11.71 -14.36
CA GLY A 338 -11.60 11.69 -15.81
C GLY A 338 -10.27 11.22 -16.41
N ILE A 339 -9.42 10.50 -15.64
CA ILE A 339 -8.12 10.03 -16.10
C ILE A 339 -8.31 8.76 -16.92
N PRO A 340 -8.07 8.79 -18.25
CA PRO A 340 -8.19 7.62 -19.08
C PRO A 340 -7.17 6.56 -18.71
N TYR A 341 -7.54 5.32 -18.92
CA TYR A 341 -6.66 4.19 -18.66
C TYR A 341 -6.19 3.49 -19.93
N LEU A 342 -4.99 2.96 -19.84
CA LEU A 342 -4.37 2.15 -20.85
C LEU A 342 -4.27 0.72 -20.32
N PHE A 343 -4.77 -0.24 -21.08
CA PHE A 343 -4.52 -1.66 -20.82
C PHE A 343 -3.86 -2.30 -22.03
N ILE A 344 -2.92 -3.18 -21.76
CA ILE A 344 -2.39 -4.06 -22.79
C ILE A 344 -3.44 -5.16 -22.97
N THR A 345 -4.22 -5.11 -24.04
CA THR A 345 -5.22 -6.13 -24.37
C THR A 345 -4.73 -7.05 -25.48
N ARG A 346 -5.13 -8.31 -25.41
CA ARG A 346 -4.91 -9.30 -26.45
C ARG A 346 -5.63 -8.84 -27.72
N GLY A 347 -4.97 -8.80 -28.84
CA GLY A 347 -5.57 -8.62 -30.16
C GLY A 347 -5.54 -7.22 -30.74
N GLU A 348 -5.77 -6.15 -29.98
CA GLU A 348 -5.74 -4.78 -30.51
C GLU A 348 -4.32 -4.31 -30.84
N PHE A 349 -3.32 -4.81 -30.10
CA PHE A 349 -1.91 -4.42 -30.25
C PHE A 349 -1.05 -5.53 -30.87
N GLY A 350 -1.64 -6.63 -31.29
CA GLY A 350 -0.91 -7.73 -31.92
C GLY A 350 0.11 -8.43 -31.01
N LEU A 351 0.04 -8.25 -29.71
CA LEU A 351 0.90 -8.92 -28.75
C LEU A 351 0.43 -10.36 -28.52
N PRO A 352 1.28 -11.37 -28.77
CA PRO A 352 0.91 -12.75 -28.54
C PRO A 352 0.95 -13.06 -27.05
N ASN A 353 -0.02 -13.70 -26.54
CA ASN A 353 -0.09 -14.29 -25.19
C ASN A 353 0.32 -13.45 -23.97
N PHE A 354 -0.67 -13.18 -23.13
CA PHE A 354 -0.58 -12.43 -21.89
C PHE A 354 -0.19 -13.29 -20.70
N GLU A 355 1.07 -13.46 -20.47
CA GLU A 355 1.59 -13.83 -19.16
C GLU A 355 2.22 -12.62 -18.45
N CYS A 356 2.11 -11.40 -19.01
CA CYS A 356 2.63 -10.19 -18.40
C CYS A 356 1.59 -9.56 -17.47
N LYS A 357 2.00 -9.31 -16.24
CA LYS A 357 1.16 -8.63 -15.26
C LYS A 357 1.25 -7.10 -15.36
N ASP A 358 2.43 -6.60 -15.69
CA ASP A 358 2.76 -5.19 -15.71
C ASP A 358 3.73 -4.86 -16.85
N PHE A 359 4.03 -3.56 -17.04
CA PHE A 359 4.91 -3.11 -18.12
C PHE A 359 6.35 -3.62 -17.99
N ALA A 360 6.88 -3.72 -16.77
CA ALA A 360 8.24 -4.19 -16.57
C ALA A 360 8.41 -5.67 -16.98
N ASP A 361 7.33 -6.47 -16.87
CA ASP A 361 7.31 -7.85 -17.34
C ASP A 361 7.39 -7.95 -18.87
N LEU A 362 7.03 -6.88 -19.61
CA LEU A 362 7.19 -6.85 -21.07
C LEU A 362 8.67 -6.87 -21.46
N HIS A 363 9.55 -6.21 -20.72
CA HIS A 363 10.98 -6.21 -20.98
C HIS A 363 11.63 -7.58 -20.83
N ASP A 364 11.10 -8.40 -19.94
CA ASP A 364 11.57 -9.77 -19.71
C ASP A 364 11.16 -10.72 -20.84
N LYS A 365 10.06 -10.41 -21.56
CA LYS A 365 9.43 -11.32 -22.53
C LYS A 365 9.48 -10.86 -23.97
N PHE A 366 9.63 -9.57 -24.24
CA PHE A 366 9.55 -8.98 -25.58
C PHE A 366 10.81 -8.18 -25.92
N ASN A 367 11.12 -8.12 -27.21
CA ASN A 367 12.23 -7.31 -27.68
C ASN A 367 11.85 -5.81 -27.76
N LYS A 368 12.87 -4.97 -27.89
CA LYS A 368 12.73 -3.51 -27.92
C LYS A 368 11.76 -3.01 -29.02
N ASN A 369 11.74 -3.63 -30.18
CA ASN A 369 10.89 -3.19 -31.31
C ASN A 369 9.41 -3.50 -31.02
N GLU A 370 9.11 -4.62 -30.38
CA GLU A 370 7.76 -4.98 -29.96
C GLU A 370 7.25 -4.03 -28.88
N ILE A 371 8.11 -3.67 -27.92
CA ILE A 371 7.76 -2.69 -26.87
C ILE A 371 7.53 -1.30 -27.46
N ASN A 372 8.37 -0.84 -28.40
CA ASN A 372 8.18 0.43 -29.10
C ASN A 372 6.85 0.45 -29.86
N ARG A 373 6.56 -0.62 -30.60
CA ARG A 373 5.30 -0.75 -31.32
C ARG A 373 4.10 -0.68 -30.38
N PHE A 374 4.17 -1.37 -29.25
CA PHE A 374 3.13 -1.30 -28.20
C PHE A 374 2.89 0.14 -27.73
N ILE A 375 3.94 0.89 -27.44
CA ILE A 375 3.84 2.29 -26.98
C ILE A 375 3.22 3.18 -28.08
N GLU A 376 3.62 3.01 -29.34
CA GLU A 376 3.06 3.76 -30.47
C GLU A 376 1.58 3.43 -30.71
N ASP A 377 1.20 2.18 -30.65
CA ASP A 377 -0.19 1.75 -30.82
C ASP A 377 -1.05 2.25 -29.67
N THR A 378 -0.54 2.23 -28.43
CA THR A 378 -1.20 2.81 -27.26
C THR A 378 -1.44 4.32 -27.44
N LYS A 379 -0.46 5.05 -27.96
CA LYS A 379 -0.58 6.48 -28.26
C LYS A 379 -1.69 6.74 -29.28
N LYS A 380 -1.71 6.00 -30.40
CA LYS A 380 -2.77 6.11 -31.42
C LYS A 380 -4.16 5.82 -30.84
N TYR A 381 -4.28 4.81 -29.99
CA TYR A 381 -5.52 4.47 -29.33
C TYR A 381 -6.04 5.62 -28.46
N VAL A 382 -5.18 6.26 -27.68
CA VAL A 382 -5.51 7.43 -26.88
C VAL A 382 -5.96 8.59 -27.77
N GLU A 383 -5.23 8.91 -28.83
CA GLU A 383 -5.56 9.97 -29.77
C GLU A 383 -6.91 9.75 -30.45
N ILE A 384 -7.22 8.52 -30.86
CA ILE A 384 -8.51 8.17 -31.47
C ILE A 384 -9.65 8.31 -30.46
N ARG A 385 -9.45 7.82 -29.25
CA ARG A 385 -10.48 7.87 -28.19
C ARG A 385 -10.87 9.30 -27.85
N PHE A 386 -9.90 10.22 -27.84
CA PHE A 386 -10.15 11.63 -27.53
C PHE A 386 -10.78 12.39 -28.67
N LYS A 387 -10.36 12.18 -29.92
CA LYS A 387 -11.05 12.78 -31.09
C LYS A 387 -12.52 12.38 -31.14
N ASN A 388 -12.83 11.12 -30.88
CA ASN A 388 -14.21 10.65 -30.83
C ASN A 388 -15.01 11.21 -29.63
N SER A 389 -14.35 11.57 -28.51
CA SER A 389 -15.02 12.20 -27.37
C SER A 389 -15.32 13.68 -27.60
N GLU A 390 -14.47 14.40 -28.33
CA GLU A 390 -14.74 15.79 -28.74
C GLU A 390 -15.87 15.89 -29.76
N GLU A 391 -15.93 14.96 -30.73
CA GLU A 391 -17.04 14.87 -31.69
C GLU A 391 -18.39 14.44 -31.05
N ASN A 392 -18.36 13.78 -29.91
CA ASN A 392 -19.53 13.33 -29.16
C ASN A 392 -19.83 14.13 -27.88
N SER A 393 -19.26 15.32 -27.70
CA SER A 393 -19.46 16.15 -26.52
C SER A 393 -20.94 16.57 -26.31
N ASP A 394 -21.77 16.48 -27.36
CA ASP A 394 -23.23 16.67 -27.25
C ASP A 394 -24.01 15.42 -26.77
N ALA A 395 -23.33 14.29 -26.57
CA ALA A 395 -23.89 12.99 -26.15
C ALA A 395 -23.40 12.52 -24.77
N PHE A 396 -22.92 13.41 -23.92
CA PHE A 396 -22.45 13.09 -22.57
C PHE A 396 -23.60 12.74 -21.62
N GLY A 397 -24.18 11.58 -21.80
CA GLY A 397 -25.21 11.00 -20.93
C GLY A 397 -25.15 9.46 -20.86
N GLN A 398 -24.29 8.83 -21.62
CA GLN A 398 -24.17 7.36 -21.56
C GLN A 398 -22.72 6.94 -21.39
N SER A 399 -22.42 6.37 -20.22
CA SER A 399 -21.15 5.71 -19.90
C SER A 399 -20.73 4.82 -21.07
N LEU A 400 -19.57 5.08 -21.65
CA LEU A 400 -18.82 4.09 -22.40
C LEU A 400 -18.36 3.02 -21.39
N LEU A 401 -19.30 2.18 -20.99
CA LEU A 401 -19.06 0.97 -20.22
C LEU A 401 -18.14 0.05 -21.04
N CYS A 402 -17.29 -0.66 -20.35
CA CYS A 402 -16.39 -1.73 -20.79
C CYS A 402 -17.05 -2.85 -21.65
N ASN A 403 -18.23 -2.63 -22.22
CA ASN A 403 -18.96 -3.59 -23.03
C ASN A 403 -18.50 -3.64 -24.50
N ASP A 404 -17.68 -2.67 -24.94
CA ASP A 404 -17.14 -2.65 -26.30
C ASP A 404 -15.80 -3.38 -26.43
N PHE A 405 -15.32 -4.03 -25.36
CA PHE A 405 -14.18 -4.94 -25.41
C PHE A 405 -14.72 -6.39 -25.43
N PRO A 406 -14.66 -7.07 -26.59
CA PRO A 406 -15.28 -8.39 -26.76
C PRO A 406 -14.48 -9.53 -26.13
N PHE A 407 -13.95 -9.43 -24.94
CA PHE A 407 -13.31 -10.58 -24.27
C PHE A 407 -13.37 -10.47 -22.74
N PHE A 408 -14.37 -11.13 -22.20
CA PHE A 408 -14.32 -11.80 -20.91
C PHE A 408 -14.28 -13.30 -21.12
#